data_8b41c5f5f94eabc5d0ff9bdcaf5e86cd
#
_entry.id   8b41c5f5f94eabc5d0ff9bdcaf5e86cd
#
_cell.length_a   1.000
_cell.length_b   1.000
_cell.length_c   1.000
_cell.angle_alpha   90.00
_cell.angle_beta   90.00
_cell.angle_gamma   90.00
#
_symmetry.space_group_name_H-M   'P 1'
#
loop_
_entity.id
_entity.type
_entity.pdbx_description
1 polymer ?
#
loop_
_entity_poly.entity_id
_entity_poly.type
_entity_poly.pdbx_seq_one_letter_code
_entity_poly.pdbx_strand_id
1 'polypeptide(L)'
;MALAFTKEQEKEIVSRLKKAAREGIAKAGMRKTTVDTLVQAAGISKGAFYKFYTSKELLFFELLEDLHTEVYTIAAGVLVEN
;
A
#
# COMPACT_ATOMS: atom_id res chain seq x y z
N MET A 1 20.61 8.24 13.84
CA MET A 1 19.37 8.86 14.26
C MET A 1 18.17 8.05 13.83
N ALA A 2 17.22 7.93 14.67
CA ALA A 2 16.07 7.09 14.40
C ALA A 2 15.21 7.65 13.28
N LEU A 3 14.58 6.74 12.56
CA LEU A 3 13.60 7.09 11.55
C LEU A 3 12.29 7.42 12.26
N ALA A 4 12.17 8.66 12.66
CA ALA A 4 10.97 9.10 13.38
C ALA A 4 10.12 9.93 12.43
N PHE A 5 8.91 9.45 12.18
CA PHE A 5 7.97 10.15 11.33
C PHE A 5 6.77 10.62 12.15
N THR A 6 6.21 11.75 11.76
CA THR A 6 4.94 12.18 12.34
C THR A 6 3.85 11.28 11.80
N LYS A 7 2.67 11.32 12.44
CA LYS A 7 1.54 10.51 11.99
C LYS A 7 1.14 10.87 10.57
N GLU A 8 1.23 12.14 10.23
CA GLU A 8 0.89 12.59 8.89
C GLU A 8 1.89 12.09 7.87
N GLN A 9 3.18 12.09 8.23
CA GLN A 9 4.21 11.56 7.36
C GLN A 9 4.03 10.06 7.17
N GLU A 10 3.66 9.35 8.23
CA GLU A 10 3.41 7.91 8.14
C GLU A 10 2.26 7.60 7.20
N LYS A 11 1.18 8.36 7.29
CA LYS A 11 0.05 8.18 6.39
C LYS A 11 0.44 8.44 4.95
N GLU A 12 1.24 9.47 4.74
CA GLU A 12 1.69 9.80 3.40
C GLU A 12 2.57 8.70 2.83
N ILE A 13 3.48 8.16 3.63
CA ILE A 13 4.37 7.09 3.20
C ILE A 13 3.57 5.84 2.86
N VAL A 14 2.63 5.46 3.71
CA VAL A 14 1.80 4.29 3.46
C VAL A 14 0.97 4.49 2.19
N SER A 15 0.43 5.68 2.01
CA SER A 15 -0.34 6.00 0.80
C SER A 15 0.50 5.85 -0.46
N ARG A 16 1.74 6.35 -0.42
CA ARG A 16 2.65 6.23 -1.56
C ARG A 16 3.02 4.79 -1.83
N LEU A 17 3.24 4.02 -0.77
CA LEU A 17 3.58 2.60 -0.92
C LEU A 17 2.41 1.83 -1.52
N LYS A 18 1.19 2.11 -1.08
CA LYS A 18 0.02 1.44 -1.61
C LYS A 18 -0.20 1.79 -3.08
N LYS A 19 0.01 3.05 -3.42
CA LYS A 19 -0.09 3.47 -4.81
C LYS A 19 0.96 2.78 -5.67
N ALA A 20 2.20 2.73 -5.19
CA ALA A 20 3.29 2.07 -5.90
C ALA A 20 3.00 0.59 -6.07
N ALA A 21 2.47 -0.06 -5.04
CA ALA A 21 2.12 -1.48 -5.10
C ALA A 21 1.01 -1.72 -6.11
N ARG A 22 -0.01 -0.89 -6.10
CA ARG A 22 -1.13 -1.02 -7.04
C ARG A 22 -0.65 -0.90 -8.47
N GLU A 23 0.20 0.09 -8.73
CA GLU A 23 0.74 0.29 -10.08
C GLU A 23 1.69 -0.82 -10.48
N GLY A 24 2.51 -1.27 -9.53
CA GLY A 24 3.45 -2.34 -9.82
C GLY A 24 2.76 -3.65 -10.12
N ILE A 25 1.72 -3.98 -9.37
CA ILE A 25 0.95 -5.20 -9.60
C ILE A 25 0.28 -5.15 -10.96
N ALA A 26 -0.27 -3.99 -11.31
CA ALA A 26 -0.96 -3.83 -12.60
C ALA A 26 0.02 -3.98 -13.77
N LYS A 27 1.25 -3.49 -13.59
CA LYS A 27 2.25 -3.53 -14.66
C LYS A 27 2.95 -4.87 -14.78
N ALA A 28 3.38 -5.43 -13.66
CA ALA A 28 4.30 -6.56 -13.68
C ALA A 28 3.81 -7.75 -12.87
N GLY A 29 2.77 -7.57 -12.06
CA GLY A 29 2.27 -8.60 -11.17
C GLY A 29 2.98 -8.59 -9.84
N MET A 30 2.39 -9.27 -8.86
CA MET A 30 2.90 -9.27 -7.48
C MET A 30 4.31 -9.81 -7.39
N ARG A 31 4.59 -10.84 -8.15
CA ARG A 31 5.87 -11.54 -8.09
C ARG A 31 7.02 -10.64 -8.48
N LYS A 32 6.82 -9.85 -9.52
CA LYS A 32 7.88 -8.99 -10.07
C LYS A 32 7.93 -7.62 -9.42
N THR A 33 6.96 -7.31 -8.57
CA THR A 33 6.98 -6.05 -7.82
C THR A 33 7.79 -6.28 -6.56
N THR A 34 9.01 -5.73 -6.54
CA THR A 34 9.95 -5.94 -5.44
C THR A 34 9.94 -4.77 -4.48
N VAL A 35 10.49 -5.01 -3.28
CA VAL A 35 10.64 -3.93 -2.29
C VAL A 35 11.47 -2.79 -2.88
N ASP A 36 12.52 -3.12 -3.64
CA ASP A 36 13.36 -2.09 -4.25
C ASP A 36 12.56 -1.19 -5.18
N THR A 37 11.71 -1.76 -6.03
CA THR A 37 10.89 -0.95 -6.92
C THR A 37 9.84 -0.15 -6.16
N LEU A 38 9.28 -0.72 -5.10
CA LEU A 38 8.28 -0.04 -4.29
C LEU A 38 8.86 1.18 -3.60
N VAL A 39 10.02 1.03 -2.96
CA VAL A 39 10.61 2.16 -2.23
C VAL A 39 11.10 3.23 -3.19
N GLN A 40 11.59 2.84 -4.36
CA GLN A 40 12.02 3.80 -5.36
C GLN A 40 10.83 4.63 -5.85
N ALA A 41 9.72 3.98 -6.12
CA ALA A 41 8.52 4.66 -6.59
C ALA A 41 7.92 5.55 -5.50
N ALA A 42 8.00 5.11 -4.25
CA ALA A 42 7.46 5.88 -3.13
C ALA A 42 8.40 6.97 -2.64
N GLY A 43 9.66 6.94 -3.08
CA GLY A 43 10.63 7.94 -2.67
C GLY A 43 11.10 7.79 -1.23
N ILE A 44 11.19 6.57 -0.75
CA ILE A 44 11.64 6.29 0.62
C ILE A 44 12.78 5.27 0.59
N SER A 45 13.42 5.08 1.73
CA SER A 45 14.48 4.09 1.85
C SER A 45 13.90 2.73 2.18
N LYS A 46 14.70 1.69 1.94
CA LYS A 46 14.32 0.33 2.32
C LYS A 46 14.10 0.22 3.83
N GLY A 47 14.93 0.91 4.61
CA GLY A 47 14.77 0.94 6.05
C GLY A 47 13.43 1.50 6.47
N ALA A 48 12.99 2.55 5.79
CA ALA A 48 11.69 3.13 6.07
C ALA A 48 10.57 2.15 5.73
N PHE A 49 10.71 1.42 4.63
CA PHE A 49 9.72 0.40 4.26
C PHE A 49 9.57 -0.63 5.37
N TYR A 50 10.69 -1.18 5.83
CA TYR A 50 10.64 -2.24 6.84
C TYR A 50 10.22 -1.74 8.21
N LYS A 51 10.11 -0.44 8.39
CA LYS A 51 9.51 0.12 9.58
C LYS A 51 8.00 -0.06 9.59
N PHE A 52 7.39 -0.06 8.42
CA PHE A 52 5.93 -0.16 8.28
C PHE A 52 5.46 -1.57 7.93
N TYR A 53 6.24 -2.30 7.16
CA TYR A 53 5.85 -3.64 6.68
C TYR A 53 7.04 -4.57 6.78
N THR A 54 6.83 -5.75 7.36
CA THR A 54 7.90 -6.73 7.46
C THR A 54 8.19 -7.40 6.13
N SER A 55 7.23 -7.34 5.20
CA SER A 55 7.42 -7.92 3.87
C SER A 55 6.50 -7.21 2.87
N LYS A 56 6.82 -7.37 1.59
CA LYS A 56 5.96 -6.81 0.55
C LYS A 56 4.60 -7.49 0.52
N GLU A 57 4.56 -8.75 0.92
CA GLU A 57 3.31 -9.51 0.95
C GLU A 57 2.31 -8.91 1.93
N LEU A 58 2.79 -8.41 3.05
CA LEU A 58 1.91 -7.74 4.01
C LEU A 58 1.32 -6.46 3.42
N LEU A 59 2.12 -5.72 2.67
CA LEU A 59 1.61 -4.53 1.99
C LEU A 59 0.54 -4.92 0.97
N PHE A 60 0.80 -5.96 0.19
CA PHE A 60 -0.16 -6.43 -0.81
C PHE A 60 -1.44 -6.91 -0.15
N PHE A 61 -1.31 -7.60 0.97
CA PHE A 61 -2.46 -8.08 1.72
C PHE A 61 -3.34 -6.92 2.20
N GLU A 62 -2.71 -5.88 2.72
CA GLU A 62 -3.42 -4.68 3.16
C GLU A 62 -4.13 -4.00 1.99
N LEU A 63 -3.47 -3.98 0.85
CA LEU A 63 -4.04 -3.41 -0.36
C LEU A 63 -5.28 -4.17 -0.79
N LEU A 64 -5.24 -5.49 -0.70
CA LEU A 64 -6.40 -6.32 -1.01
C LEU A 64 -7.54 -6.10 -0.03
N GLU A 65 -7.21 -5.91 1.24
CA GLU A 65 -8.23 -5.60 2.24
C GLU A 65 -8.91 -4.26 1.96
N ASP A 66 -8.12 -3.26 1.56
CA ASP A 66 -8.67 -1.96 1.21
C ASP A 66 -9.63 -2.07 0.04
N LEU A 67 -9.23 -2.83 -0.96
CA LEU A 67 -10.04 -3.04 -2.15
C LEU A 67 -11.34 -3.78 -1.80
N HIS A 68 -11.25 -4.79 -0.96
CA HIS A 68 -12.40 -5.54 -0.51
C HIS A 68 -13.40 -4.63 0.20
N THR A 69 -12.91 -3.79 1.09
CA THR A 69 -13.75 -2.86 1.84
C THR A 69 -14.44 -1.89 0.88
N GLU A 70 -13.71 -1.40 -0.10
CA GLU A 70 -14.22 -0.46 -1.09
C GLU A 70 -15.37 -1.08 -1.87
N VAL A 71 -15.16 -2.29 -2.37
CA VAL A 71 -16.18 -3.00 -3.14
C VAL A 71 -17.40 -3.30 -2.29
N TYR A 72 -17.17 -3.75 -1.06
CA TYR A 72 -18.26 -4.03 -0.14
C TYR A 72 -19.11 -2.80 0.13
N THR A 73 -18.46 -1.67 0.33
CA THR A 73 -19.17 -0.43 0.62
C THR A 73 -20.03 0.01 -0.56
N ILE A 74 -19.49 -0.11 -1.77
CA ILE A 74 -20.21 0.23 -2.98
C ILE A 74 -21.43 -0.67 -3.14
N ALA A 75 -21.24 -1.96 -2.96
CA ALA A 75 -22.34 -2.93 -3.08
C ALA A 75 -23.42 -2.67 -2.04
N ALA A 76 -23.01 -2.37 -0.80
CA ALA A 76 -23.98 -2.07 0.26
C ALA A 76 -24.75 -0.82 -0.04
N GLY A 77 -24.08 0.19 -0.60
CA GLY A 77 -24.74 1.43 -0.97
C GLY A 77 -25.78 1.24 -2.05
N VAL A 78 -25.45 0.42 -3.05
CA VAL A 78 -26.40 0.12 -4.12
C VAL A 78 -27.61 -0.59 -3.56
N LEU A 79 -27.40 -1.57 -2.66
CA LEU A 79 -28.51 -2.31 -2.07
C LEU A 79 -29.40 -1.44 -1.21
N VAL A 80 -28.79 -0.51 -0.49
CA VAL A 80 -29.55 0.38 0.41
C VAL A 80 -30.38 1.39 -0.38
N GLU A 81 -29.85 1.83 -1.50
CA GLU A 81 -30.52 2.86 -2.28
C GLU A 81 -31.71 2.35 -3.08
N ASN A 82 -31.84 1.07 -3.20
CA ASN A 82 -32.98 0.48 -3.85
C ASN A 82 -34.14 0.33 -2.88
#